data_67df65fe7c54eec629ecd12ccd523ba6
#
_entry.id   67df65fe7c54eec629ecd12ccd523ba6
#
_cell.length_a   1.000
_cell.length_b   1.000
_cell.length_c   1.000
_cell.angle_alpha   90.00
_cell.angle_beta   90.00
_cell.angle_gamma   90.00
#
_symmetry.space_group_name_H-M   'P 1'
#
loop_
_entity.id
_entity.type
_entity.pdbx_description
1 polymer ?
#
loop_
_entity_poly.entity_id
_entity_poly.type
_entity_poly.pdbx_seq_one_letter_code
_entity_poly.pdbx_strand_id
1 'polypeptide(L)'
;MLNILLPIILNIVLVSAVIAELFVSRKQGWRLALTKLILTLGAGVSSWFLAPTLATELSKIEFIANLHLVGFNYVVFALSTLVEFILISIVCAIISRSRKFEKQEGFNTAKVKRAKSTDRKLERRLRKEERKARKLDRKLRKLGKGSKVAGAVLGVITGILLSGLVYIPVRAGLTYLKEITAQEYFESAYKYTAFGQLEEIVIDFVKGE
;
A
#
# COMPACT_ATOMS: atom_id res chain seq x y z
N MET A 1 -3.50 -31.53 9.85
CA MET A 1 -4.27 -30.59 9.00
C MET A 1 -3.86 -29.14 9.22
N LEU A 2 -3.71 -28.64 10.45
CA LEU A 2 -3.30 -27.25 10.75
C LEU A 2 -1.93 -26.88 10.14
N ASN A 3 -0.97 -27.80 10.06
CA ASN A 3 0.37 -27.58 9.51
C ASN A 3 0.35 -27.17 8.02
N ILE A 4 -0.69 -27.54 7.27
CA ILE A 4 -0.84 -27.20 5.84
C ILE A 4 -1.74 -25.98 5.66
N LEU A 5 -2.78 -25.86 6.47
CA LEU A 5 -3.76 -24.77 6.34
C LEU A 5 -3.19 -23.41 6.76
N LEU A 6 -2.38 -23.36 7.82
CA LEU A 6 -1.86 -22.10 8.35
C LEU A 6 -0.93 -21.37 7.36
N PRO A 7 0.08 -22.01 6.74
CA PRO A 7 0.89 -21.37 5.69
C PRO A 7 0.06 -20.90 4.50
N ILE A 8 -0.95 -21.66 4.09
CA ILE A 8 -1.83 -21.30 2.96
C ILE A 8 -2.61 -20.01 3.30
N ILE A 9 -3.21 -19.94 4.49
CA ILE A 9 -3.94 -18.75 4.95
C ILE A 9 -3.01 -17.54 5.01
N LEU A 10 -1.80 -17.69 5.55
CA LEU A 10 -0.82 -16.62 5.62
C LEU A 10 -0.44 -16.11 4.23
N ASN A 11 -0.15 -17.01 3.28
CA ASN A 11 0.15 -16.63 1.91
C ASN A 11 -1.03 -15.90 1.24
N ILE A 12 -2.27 -16.36 1.45
CA ILE A 12 -3.46 -15.68 0.93
C ILE A 12 -3.57 -14.26 1.48
N VAL A 13 -3.34 -14.05 2.78
CA VAL A 13 -3.36 -12.72 3.40
C VAL A 13 -2.29 -11.82 2.80
N LEU A 14 -1.04 -12.29 2.69
CA LEU A 14 0.07 -11.53 2.14
C LEU A 14 -0.16 -11.16 0.66
N VAL A 15 -0.58 -12.11 -0.16
CA VAL A 15 -0.90 -11.89 -1.58
C VAL A 15 -2.10 -10.95 -1.73
N SER A 16 -3.12 -11.07 -0.87
CA SER A 16 -4.29 -10.18 -0.92
C SER A 16 -3.91 -8.71 -0.68
N ALA A 17 -2.94 -8.43 0.19
CA ALA A 17 -2.42 -7.08 0.43
C ALA A 17 -1.76 -6.51 -0.84
N VAL A 18 -0.96 -7.31 -1.57
CA VAL A 18 -0.35 -6.90 -2.85
C VAL A 18 -1.42 -6.61 -3.89
N ILE A 19 -2.40 -7.50 -4.03
CA ILE A 19 -3.50 -7.35 -5.00
C ILE A 19 -4.34 -6.11 -4.67
N ALA A 20 -4.70 -5.90 -3.41
CA ALA A 20 -5.47 -4.74 -2.97
C ALA A 20 -4.73 -3.43 -3.32
N GLU A 21 -3.44 -3.36 -3.01
CA GLU A 21 -2.62 -2.18 -3.27
C GLU A 21 -2.43 -1.92 -4.77
N LEU A 22 -2.29 -2.97 -5.59
CA LEU A 22 -2.26 -2.86 -7.05
C LEU A 22 -3.55 -2.19 -7.58
N PHE A 23 -4.72 -2.64 -7.13
CA PHE A 23 -6.01 -2.08 -7.58
C PHE A 23 -6.20 -0.63 -7.12
N VAL A 24 -5.82 -0.31 -5.89
CA VAL A 24 -5.91 1.05 -5.34
C VAL A 24 -5.00 2.00 -6.13
N SER A 25 -3.73 1.65 -6.28
CA SER A 25 -2.72 2.47 -6.96
C SER A 25 -3.01 2.63 -8.46
N ARG A 26 -3.55 1.59 -9.13
CA ARG A 26 -4.04 1.68 -10.51
C ARG A 26 -5.17 2.71 -10.67
N LYS A 27 -6.08 2.81 -9.67
CA LYS A 27 -7.16 3.81 -9.69
C LYS A 27 -6.67 5.22 -9.39
N GLN A 28 -5.66 5.37 -8.54
CA GLN A 28 -5.08 6.65 -8.14
C GLN A 28 -4.18 7.25 -9.23
N GLY A 29 -3.52 6.41 -10.03
CA GLY A 29 -2.56 6.80 -11.05
C GLY A 29 -1.15 6.99 -10.48
N TRP A 30 -0.14 7.04 -11.39
CA TRP A 30 1.27 6.93 -11.03
C TRP A 30 1.77 8.01 -10.06
N ARG A 31 1.30 9.25 -10.19
CA ARG A 31 1.75 10.37 -9.31
C ARG A 31 1.39 10.15 -7.85
N LEU A 32 0.12 9.78 -7.58
CA LEU A 32 -0.30 9.50 -6.21
C LEU A 32 0.30 8.20 -5.68
N ALA A 33 0.45 7.18 -6.55
CA ALA A 33 1.11 5.93 -6.17
C ALA A 33 2.59 6.17 -5.79
N LEU A 34 3.32 6.99 -6.57
CA LEU A 34 4.70 7.37 -6.27
C LEU A 34 4.79 8.18 -4.97
N THR A 35 3.92 9.18 -4.80
CA THR A 35 3.88 9.96 -3.55
C THR A 35 3.62 9.04 -2.35
N LYS A 36 2.69 8.10 -2.47
CA LYS A 36 2.39 7.13 -1.42
C LYS A 36 3.59 6.26 -1.10
N LEU A 37 4.29 5.74 -2.12
CA LEU A 37 5.50 4.93 -1.94
C LEU A 37 6.60 5.71 -1.20
N ILE A 38 6.89 6.95 -1.64
CA ILE A 38 7.90 7.80 -1.00
C ILE A 38 7.54 8.08 0.46
N LEU A 39 6.28 8.43 0.73
CA LEU A 39 5.81 8.66 2.10
C LEU A 39 5.89 7.39 2.96
N THR A 40 5.57 6.22 2.39
CA THR A 40 5.69 4.94 3.11
C THR A 40 7.13 4.60 3.44
N LEU A 41 8.07 4.85 2.52
CA LEU A 41 9.50 4.70 2.81
C LEU A 41 9.97 5.69 3.89
N GLY A 42 9.52 6.94 3.82
CA GLY A 42 9.77 7.95 4.87
C GLY A 42 9.22 7.53 6.23
N ALA A 43 7.99 6.99 6.26
CA ALA A 43 7.39 6.42 7.45
C ALA A 43 8.21 5.25 8.02
N GLY A 44 8.71 4.36 7.17
CA GLY A 44 9.61 3.29 7.59
C GLY A 44 10.90 3.82 8.25
N VAL A 45 11.48 4.87 7.69
CA VAL A 45 12.69 5.51 8.29
C VAL A 45 12.35 6.16 9.62
N SER A 46 11.26 6.93 9.72
CA SER A 46 10.84 7.55 10.99
C SER A 46 10.54 6.50 12.06
N SER A 47 9.79 5.46 11.72
CA SER A 47 9.48 4.36 12.63
C SER A 47 10.71 3.59 13.09
N TRP A 48 11.75 3.46 12.24
CA TRP A 48 13.01 2.82 12.63
C TRP A 48 13.69 3.55 13.79
N PHE A 49 13.71 4.88 13.76
CA PHE A 49 14.28 5.68 14.84
C PHE A 49 13.38 5.73 16.09
N LEU A 50 12.06 5.68 15.92
CA LEU A 50 11.11 5.74 17.02
C LEU A 50 10.87 4.38 17.70
N ALA A 51 11.05 3.27 16.99
CA ALA A 51 10.74 1.93 17.50
C ALA A 51 11.46 1.58 18.81
N PRO A 52 12.77 1.85 19.01
CA PRO A 52 13.43 1.52 20.27
C PRO A 52 12.84 2.28 21.46
N THR A 53 12.54 3.57 21.28
CA THR A 53 11.92 4.39 22.33
C THR A 53 10.51 3.91 22.66
N LEU A 54 9.69 3.67 21.63
CA LEU A 54 8.33 3.15 21.78
C LEU A 54 8.33 1.76 22.43
N ALA A 55 9.24 0.88 22.03
CA ALA A 55 9.36 -0.45 22.62
C ALA A 55 9.72 -0.37 24.10
N THR A 56 10.62 0.53 24.49
CA THR A 56 10.97 0.75 25.89
C THR A 56 9.79 1.26 26.71
N GLU A 57 8.99 2.18 26.17
CA GLU A 57 7.80 2.67 26.86
C GLU A 57 6.69 1.61 26.93
N LEU A 58 6.47 0.85 25.86
CA LEU A 58 5.49 -0.21 25.80
C LEU A 58 5.85 -1.38 26.74
N SER A 59 7.13 -1.71 26.90
CA SER A 59 7.59 -2.77 27.80
C SER A 59 7.35 -2.48 29.29
N LYS A 60 7.03 -1.23 29.66
CA LYS A 60 6.60 -0.86 31.03
C LYS A 60 5.17 -1.33 31.34
N ILE A 61 4.39 -1.65 30.33
CA ILE A 61 3.03 -2.19 30.50
C ILE A 61 3.16 -3.67 30.84
N GLU A 62 2.70 -4.06 32.02
CA GLU A 62 2.83 -5.41 32.58
C GLU A 62 2.36 -6.53 31.62
N PHE A 63 1.25 -6.31 30.93
CA PHE A 63 0.73 -7.25 29.94
C PHE A 63 1.72 -7.47 28.77
N ILE A 64 2.38 -6.39 28.28
CA ILE A 64 3.32 -6.45 27.18
C ILE A 64 4.67 -7.03 27.62
N ALA A 65 5.12 -6.68 28.83
CA ALA A 65 6.33 -7.22 29.44
C ALA A 65 6.26 -8.76 29.54
N ASN A 66 5.08 -9.29 29.86
CA ASN A 66 4.85 -10.73 30.01
C ASN A 66 4.76 -11.48 28.66
N LEU A 67 4.63 -10.79 27.53
CA LEU A 67 4.54 -11.43 26.21
C LEU A 67 5.89 -11.97 25.70
N HIS A 68 7.02 -11.60 26.28
CA HIS A 68 8.40 -12.06 25.92
C HIS A 68 8.64 -12.21 24.42
N LEU A 69 8.10 -11.29 23.59
CA LEU A 69 8.18 -11.39 22.13
C LEU A 69 9.63 -11.27 21.67
N VAL A 70 10.12 -12.30 21.01
CA VAL A 70 11.43 -12.27 20.34
C VAL A 70 11.43 -11.19 19.26
N GLY A 71 12.40 -10.27 19.33
CA GLY A 71 12.49 -9.17 18.38
C GLY A 71 11.40 -8.10 18.54
N PHE A 72 10.97 -7.83 19.77
CA PHE A 72 9.89 -6.85 20.08
C PHE A 72 10.10 -5.49 19.40
N ASN A 73 11.34 -4.98 19.30
CA ASN A 73 11.63 -3.74 18.59
C ASN A 73 11.20 -3.79 17.11
N TYR A 74 11.40 -4.93 16.43
CA TYR A 74 10.98 -5.09 15.03
C TYR A 74 9.46 -5.17 14.90
N VAL A 75 8.78 -5.75 15.89
CA VAL A 75 7.32 -5.77 15.94
C VAL A 75 6.77 -4.36 16.10
N VAL A 76 7.32 -3.57 17.01
CA VAL A 76 6.95 -2.16 17.23
C VAL A 76 7.24 -1.34 15.99
N PHE A 77 8.40 -1.52 15.34
CA PHE A 77 8.73 -0.90 14.07
C PHE A 77 7.69 -1.21 12.97
N ALA A 78 7.36 -2.48 12.80
CA ALA A 78 6.41 -2.89 11.77
C ALA A 78 5.00 -2.34 12.03
N LEU A 79 4.53 -2.39 13.28
CA LEU A 79 3.20 -1.88 13.66
C LEU A 79 3.12 -0.36 13.52
N SER A 80 4.13 0.40 13.95
CA SER A 80 4.16 1.86 13.80
C SER A 80 4.15 2.25 12.32
N THR A 81 4.97 1.60 11.48
CA THR A 81 4.98 1.83 10.03
C THR A 81 3.65 1.49 9.38
N LEU A 82 2.97 0.43 9.82
CA LEU A 82 1.62 0.07 9.33
C LEU A 82 0.58 1.14 9.67
N VAL A 83 0.61 1.68 10.88
CA VAL A 83 -0.28 2.77 11.30
C VAL A 83 -0.05 4.01 10.42
N GLU A 84 1.20 4.42 10.24
CA GLU A 84 1.55 5.54 9.36
C GLU A 84 1.11 5.29 7.90
N PHE A 85 1.30 4.06 7.39
CA PHE A 85 0.83 3.68 6.06
C PHE A 85 -0.71 3.80 5.91
N ILE A 86 -1.48 3.41 6.93
CA ILE A 86 -2.93 3.56 6.92
C ILE A 86 -3.31 5.04 6.84
N LEU A 87 -2.67 5.90 7.64
CA LEU A 87 -2.90 7.35 7.63
C LEU A 87 -2.56 7.95 6.25
N ILE A 88 -1.40 7.62 5.68
CA ILE A 88 -0.99 8.04 4.32
C ILE A 88 -2.04 7.59 3.29
N SER A 89 -2.54 6.36 3.40
CA SER A 89 -3.53 5.80 2.48
C SER A 89 -4.86 6.55 2.55
N ILE A 90 -5.30 6.94 3.74
CA ILE A 90 -6.50 7.75 3.96
C ILE A 90 -6.33 9.13 3.31
N VAL A 91 -5.21 9.82 3.57
CA VAL A 91 -4.91 11.12 2.98
C VAL A 91 -4.88 11.04 1.45
N CYS A 92 -4.20 10.05 0.87
CA CYS A 92 -4.17 9.83 -0.58
C CYS A 92 -5.57 9.54 -1.15
N ALA A 93 -6.43 8.83 -0.43
CA ALA A 93 -7.81 8.57 -0.84
C ALA A 93 -8.65 9.86 -0.86
N ILE A 94 -8.51 10.72 0.15
CA ILE A 94 -9.17 12.03 0.23
C ILE A 94 -8.74 12.91 -0.95
N ILE A 95 -7.43 13.05 -1.20
CA ILE A 95 -6.89 13.83 -2.33
C ILE A 95 -7.41 13.29 -3.67
N SER A 96 -7.47 11.97 -3.81
CA SER A 96 -7.99 11.34 -5.04
C SER A 96 -9.48 11.65 -5.27
N ARG A 97 -10.29 11.73 -4.20
CA ARG A 97 -11.71 12.12 -4.28
C ARG A 97 -11.87 13.59 -4.64
N SER A 98 -11.17 14.50 -3.97
CA SER A 98 -11.20 15.94 -4.27
C SER A 98 -10.92 16.25 -5.73
N ARG A 99 -9.87 15.66 -6.30
CA ARG A 99 -9.53 15.84 -7.73
C ARG A 99 -10.62 15.34 -8.70
N LYS A 100 -11.44 14.37 -8.31
CA LYS A 100 -12.57 13.91 -9.12
C LYS A 100 -13.74 14.92 -9.07
N PHE A 101 -14.00 15.52 -7.92
CA PHE A 101 -15.04 16.56 -7.77
C PHE A 101 -14.71 17.79 -8.59
N GLU A 102 -13.48 18.32 -8.51
CA GLU A 102 -13.06 19.48 -9.32
C GLU A 102 -13.22 19.25 -10.83
N LYS A 103 -12.88 18.03 -11.32
CA LYS A 103 -13.08 17.68 -12.74
C LYS A 103 -14.55 17.64 -13.13
N GLN A 104 -15.43 17.22 -12.23
CA GLN A 104 -16.86 17.10 -12.48
C GLN A 104 -17.55 18.46 -12.46
N GLU A 105 -17.17 19.36 -11.57
CA GLU A 105 -17.65 20.76 -11.53
C GLU A 105 -17.18 21.55 -12.76
N GLY A 106 -15.91 21.43 -13.16
CA GLY A 106 -15.41 22.07 -14.39
C GLY A 106 -16.14 21.59 -15.64
N PHE A 107 -16.59 20.33 -15.70
CA PHE A 107 -17.37 19.81 -16.82
C PHE A 107 -18.81 20.33 -16.81
N ASN A 108 -19.45 20.45 -15.63
CA ASN A 108 -20.81 20.95 -15.48
C ASN A 108 -20.89 22.45 -15.77
N THR A 109 -19.94 23.25 -15.33
CA THR A 109 -19.86 24.70 -15.65
C THR A 109 -19.63 24.95 -17.14
N ALA A 110 -18.86 24.12 -17.84
CA ALA A 110 -18.69 24.19 -19.29
C ALA A 110 -19.99 23.86 -20.05
N LYS A 111 -20.78 22.89 -19.54
CA LYS A 111 -22.11 22.53 -20.10
C LYS A 111 -23.14 23.65 -19.97
N VAL A 112 -23.19 24.30 -18.83
CA VAL A 112 -24.12 25.41 -18.56
C VAL A 112 -23.80 26.64 -19.41
N LYS A 113 -22.53 26.96 -19.65
CA LYS A 113 -22.10 28.04 -20.56
C LYS A 113 -22.51 27.78 -22.02
N ARG A 114 -22.61 26.51 -22.44
CA ARG A 114 -23.09 26.14 -23.79
C ARG A 114 -24.57 26.41 -24.04
N ALA A 115 -25.40 26.21 -23.01
CA ALA A 115 -26.85 26.34 -23.14
C ALA A 115 -27.33 27.81 -23.34
N LYS A 116 -26.46 28.80 -23.16
CA LYS A 116 -26.81 30.23 -23.20
C LYS A 116 -26.41 31.01 -24.45
N SER A 117 -25.85 30.35 -25.51
CA SER A 117 -25.35 31.10 -26.66
C SER A 117 -26.14 30.84 -27.93
N THR A 118 -26.79 31.92 -28.43
CA THR A 118 -27.71 31.90 -29.59
C THR A 118 -27.06 32.44 -30.89
N ASP A 119 -25.77 32.69 -30.95
CA ASP A 119 -25.10 33.39 -32.06
C ASP A 119 -24.33 32.41 -33.00
N ARG A 120 -24.67 32.39 -34.32
CA ARG A 120 -24.06 31.51 -35.34
C ARG A 120 -22.55 31.67 -35.51
N LYS A 121 -21.97 32.85 -35.29
CA LYS A 121 -20.51 33.04 -35.34
C LYS A 121 -19.81 32.39 -34.15
N LEU A 122 -20.43 32.46 -32.99
CA LEU A 122 -19.97 31.80 -31.77
C LEU A 122 -20.02 30.27 -31.91
N GLU A 123 -21.06 29.76 -32.57
CA GLU A 123 -21.24 28.33 -32.79
C GLU A 123 -20.09 27.72 -33.65
N ARG A 124 -19.63 28.44 -34.69
CA ARG A 124 -18.47 27.98 -35.50
C ARG A 124 -17.16 27.99 -34.70
N ARG A 125 -16.96 28.97 -33.81
CA ARG A 125 -15.79 29.01 -32.91
C ARG A 125 -15.86 27.85 -31.88
N LEU A 126 -17.02 27.62 -31.29
CA LEU A 126 -17.24 26.53 -30.33
C LEU A 126 -17.01 25.16 -30.97
N ARG A 127 -17.45 24.93 -32.22
CA ARG A 127 -17.16 23.67 -32.94
C ARG A 127 -15.67 23.46 -33.20
N LYS A 128 -14.88 24.51 -33.48
CA LYS A 128 -13.42 24.41 -33.62
C LYS A 128 -12.74 24.09 -32.27
N GLU A 129 -13.17 24.71 -31.21
CA GLU A 129 -12.68 24.44 -29.86
C GLU A 129 -13.07 23.03 -29.38
N GLU A 130 -14.26 22.57 -29.72
CA GLU A 130 -14.70 21.21 -29.44
C GLU A 130 -13.82 20.14 -30.13
N ARG A 131 -13.46 20.37 -31.38
CA ARG A 131 -12.52 19.48 -32.11
C ARG A 131 -11.14 19.48 -31.46
N LYS A 132 -10.64 20.63 -30.99
CA LYS A 132 -9.37 20.72 -30.24
C LYS A 132 -9.47 19.99 -28.90
N ALA A 133 -10.57 20.21 -28.16
CA ALA A 133 -10.83 19.54 -26.88
C ALA A 133 -10.94 18.03 -27.04
N ARG A 134 -11.63 17.51 -28.07
CA ARG A 134 -11.69 16.05 -28.36
C ARG A 134 -10.32 15.46 -28.72
N LYS A 135 -9.47 16.20 -29.45
CA LYS A 135 -8.09 15.77 -29.73
C LYS A 135 -7.24 15.72 -28.45
N LEU A 136 -7.39 16.74 -27.59
CA LEU A 136 -6.72 16.78 -26.30
C LEU A 136 -7.19 15.66 -25.37
N ASP A 137 -8.50 15.42 -25.32
CA ASP A 137 -9.09 14.33 -24.51
C ASP A 137 -8.58 12.95 -24.98
N ARG A 138 -8.45 12.72 -26.30
CA ARG A 138 -7.83 11.49 -26.83
C ARG A 138 -6.36 11.35 -26.42
N LYS A 139 -5.58 12.44 -26.44
CA LYS A 139 -4.19 12.43 -25.95
C LYS A 139 -4.13 12.17 -24.43
N LEU A 140 -5.00 12.81 -23.65
CA LEU A 140 -5.10 12.62 -22.22
C LEU A 140 -5.56 11.20 -21.84
N ARG A 141 -6.45 10.58 -22.62
CA ARG A 141 -6.85 9.17 -22.42
C ARG A 141 -5.70 8.21 -22.71
N LYS A 142 -4.85 8.47 -23.71
CA LYS A 142 -3.64 7.65 -23.98
C LYS A 142 -2.62 7.78 -22.85
N LEU A 143 -2.36 9.00 -22.40
CA LEU A 143 -1.52 9.28 -21.22
C LEU A 143 -2.11 8.68 -19.94
N GLY A 144 -3.45 8.68 -19.81
CA GLY A 144 -4.15 8.08 -18.68
C GLY A 144 -4.02 6.55 -18.60
N LYS A 145 -3.86 5.85 -19.74
CA LYS A 145 -3.60 4.40 -19.74
C LYS A 145 -2.20 4.10 -19.21
N GLY A 146 -1.17 4.80 -19.71
CA GLY A 146 0.20 4.67 -19.22
C GLY A 146 0.33 5.01 -17.73
N SER A 147 -0.37 6.06 -17.27
CA SER A 147 -0.45 6.43 -15.86
C SER A 147 -1.05 5.34 -14.98
N LYS A 148 -2.04 4.59 -15.48
CA LYS A 148 -2.67 3.49 -14.74
C LYS A 148 -1.74 2.27 -14.64
N VAL A 149 -1.00 1.97 -15.71
CA VAL A 149 -0.03 0.86 -15.73
C VAL A 149 1.12 1.18 -14.78
N ALA A 150 1.72 2.37 -14.88
CA ALA A 150 2.77 2.80 -13.95
C ALA A 150 2.28 2.83 -12.49
N GLY A 151 1.04 3.28 -12.26
CA GLY A 151 0.41 3.21 -10.93
C GLY A 151 0.26 1.79 -10.41
N ALA A 152 -0.08 0.82 -11.29
CA ALA A 152 -0.19 -0.59 -10.91
C ALA A 152 1.18 -1.18 -10.52
N VAL A 153 2.23 -0.89 -11.28
CA VAL A 153 3.60 -1.34 -10.96
C VAL A 153 4.06 -0.80 -9.60
N LEU A 154 3.87 0.51 -9.36
CA LEU A 154 4.18 1.11 -8.06
C LEU A 154 3.33 0.50 -6.93
N GLY A 155 2.08 0.14 -7.22
CA GLY A 155 1.20 -0.55 -6.28
C GLY A 155 1.69 -1.93 -5.89
N VAL A 156 2.24 -2.70 -6.83
CA VAL A 156 2.87 -3.99 -6.52
C VAL A 156 4.07 -3.81 -5.59
N ILE A 157 4.95 -2.85 -5.88
CA ILE A 157 6.12 -2.57 -5.02
C ILE A 157 5.66 -2.19 -3.61
N THR A 158 4.71 -1.26 -3.49
CA THR A 158 4.17 -0.85 -2.19
C THR A 158 3.48 -2.03 -1.48
N GLY A 159 2.78 -2.88 -2.22
CA GLY A 159 2.11 -4.07 -1.68
C GLY A 159 3.08 -5.11 -1.14
N ILE A 160 4.21 -5.33 -1.81
CA ILE A 160 5.29 -6.23 -1.33
C ILE A 160 5.88 -5.69 -0.03
N LEU A 161 6.19 -4.38 0.03
CA LEU A 161 6.68 -3.75 1.26
C LEU A 161 5.67 -3.88 2.41
N LEU A 162 4.39 -3.65 2.13
CA LEU A 162 3.32 -3.81 3.12
C LEU A 162 3.20 -5.25 3.61
N SER A 163 3.28 -6.22 2.71
CA SER A 163 3.24 -7.65 3.05
C SER A 163 4.42 -8.04 3.96
N GLY A 164 5.63 -7.51 3.68
CA GLY A 164 6.80 -7.70 4.55
C GLY A 164 6.59 -7.11 5.95
N LEU A 165 5.98 -5.92 6.05
CA LEU A 165 5.66 -5.31 7.34
C LEU A 165 4.60 -6.10 8.13
N VAL A 166 3.64 -6.73 7.46
CA VAL A 166 2.65 -7.62 8.11
C VAL A 166 3.29 -8.95 8.53
N TYR A 167 4.24 -9.44 7.75
CA TYR A 167 4.94 -10.69 8.04
C TYR A 167 5.72 -10.65 9.36
N ILE A 168 6.37 -9.53 9.70
CA ILE A 168 7.19 -9.38 10.92
C ILE A 168 6.40 -9.68 12.20
N PRO A 169 5.27 -9.00 12.51
CA PRO A 169 4.51 -9.29 13.72
C PRO A 169 3.84 -10.67 13.69
N VAL A 170 3.45 -11.16 12.53
CA VAL A 170 2.90 -12.51 12.39
C VAL A 170 3.96 -13.56 12.75
N ARG A 171 5.18 -13.42 12.25
CA ARG A 171 6.30 -14.30 12.60
C ARG A 171 6.57 -14.29 14.10
N ALA A 172 6.69 -13.10 14.70
CA ALA A 172 6.93 -12.97 16.14
C ALA A 172 5.81 -13.63 16.97
N GLY A 173 4.54 -13.45 16.56
CA GLY A 173 3.40 -14.08 17.20
C GLY A 173 3.42 -15.62 17.08
N LEU A 174 3.78 -16.16 15.92
CA LEU A 174 3.91 -17.61 15.74
C LEU A 174 5.06 -18.21 16.55
N THR A 175 6.18 -17.51 16.65
CA THR A 175 7.30 -17.93 17.51
C THR A 175 6.89 -17.96 18.97
N TYR A 176 6.16 -16.93 19.43
CA TYR A 176 5.62 -16.89 20.78
C TYR A 176 4.63 -18.04 21.07
N LEU A 177 3.73 -18.34 20.13
CA LEU A 177 2.81 -19.47 20.24
C LEU A 177 3.54 -20.82 20.31
N LYS A 178 4.65 -20.99 19.57
CA LYS A 178 5.51 -22.17 19.67
C LYS A 178 6.08 -22.32 21.08
N GLU A 179 6.60 -21.24 21.67
CA GLU A 179 7.18 -21.26 23.01
C GLU A 179 6.16 -21.65 24.08
N ILE A 180 4.92 -21.13 24.00
CA ILE A 180 3.86 -21.43 24.98
C ILE A 180 3.28 -22.82 24.81
N THR A 181 3.04 -23.25 23.55
CA THR A 181 2.33 -24.51 23.28
C THR A 181 3.25 -25.69 23.07
N ALA A 182 4.58 -25.47 22.98
CA ALA A 182 5.60 -26.46 22.62
C ALA A 182 5.31 -27.20 21.32
N GLN A 183 4.57 -26.56 20.37
CA GLN A 183 4.15 -27.17 19.11
C GLN A 183 4.98 -26.63 17.93
N GLU A 184 5.83 -27.47 17.37
CA GLU A 184 6.76 -27.11 16.27
C GLU A 184 6.06 -26.67 14.97
N TYR A 185 4.77 -27.00 14.77
CA TYR A 185 4.06 -26.62 13.56
C TYR A 185 3.90 -25.09 13.42
N PHE A 186 3.96 -24.32 14.49
CA PHE A 186 3.94 -22.86 14.41
C PHE A 186 5.22 -22.30 13.79
N GLU A 187 6.38 -22.92 14.08
CA GLU A 187 7.64 -22.54 13.45
C GLU A 187 7.66 -22.92 11.97
N SER A 188 7.20 -24.11 11.62
CA SER A 188 7.16 -24.53 10.23
C SER A 188 6.19 -23.71 9.39
N ALA A 189 5.12 -23.18 10.00
CA ALA A 189 4.09 -22.43 9.28
C ALA A 189 4.62 -21.17 8.58
N TYR A 190 5.52 -20.41 9.20
CA TYR A 190 6.07 -19.22 8.57
C TYR A 190 7.17 -19.55 7.53
N LYS A 191 7.91 -20.63 7.69
CA LYS A 191 8.93 -21.07 6.71
C LYS A 191 8.34 -21.39 5.34
N TYR A 192 7.10 -21.90 5.30
CA TYR A 192 6.38 -22.18 4.05
C TYR A 192 5.67 -20.95 3.45
N THR A 193 5.82 -19.77 4.03
CA THR A 193 5.36 -18.52 3.39
C THR A 193 6.38 -18.05 2.36
N ALA A 194 5.92 -17.27 1.37
CA ALA A 194 6.81 -16.67 0.37
C ALA A 194 7.92 -15.80 1.01
N PHE A 195 7.61 -15.12 2.11
CA PHE A 195 8.60 -14.31 2.85
C PHE A 195 9.56 -15.18 3.67
N GLY A 196 9.10 -16.30 4.25
CA GLY A 196 9.96 -17.24 4.94
C GLY A 196 10.98 -17.88 4.01
N GLN A 197 10.56 -18.24 2.80
CA GLN A 197 11.48 -18.77 1.76
C GLN A 197 12.49 -17.71 1.31
N LEU A 198 12.06 -16.44 1.14
CA LEU A 198 13.00 -15.35 0.83
C LEU A 198 13.99 -15.11 1.96
N GLU A 199 13.56 -15.21 3.21
CA GLU A 199 14.43 -15.09 4.37
C GLU A 199 15.53 -16.19 4.38
N GLU A 200 15.17 -17.44 4.12
CA GLU A 200 16.14 -18.55 4.00
C GLU A 200 17.18 -18.26 2.91
N ILE A 201 16.72 -17.85 1.71
CA ILE A 201 17.63 -17.49 0.60
C ILE A 201 18.59 -16.35 1.00
N VAL A 202 18.09 -15.33 1.69
CA VAL A 202 18.93 -14.20 2.13
C VAL A 202 19.94 -14.64 3.19
N ILE A 203 19.52 -15.49 4.13
CA ILE A 203 20.41 -16.03 5.17
C ILE A 203 21.52 -16.87 4.54
N ASP A 204 21.20 -17.77 3.61
CA ASP A 204 22.16 -18.61 2.92
C ASP A 204 23.14 -17.77 2.10
N PHE A 205 22.65 -16.77 1.39
CA PHE A 205 23.50 -15.82 0.65
C PHE A 205 24.46 -15.05 1.57
N VAL A 206 24.01 -14.61 2.75
CA VAL A 206 24.84 -13.86 3.71
C VAL A 206 25.87 -14.77 4.37
N LYS A 207 25.53 -16.05 4.60
CA LYS A 207 26.46 -17.03 5.18
C LYS A 207 27.47 -17.57 4.17
N GLY A 208 27.27 -17.33 2.89
CA GLY A 208 28.16 -17.78 1.81
C GLY A 208 28.05 -19.28 1.51
N GLU A 209 26.91 -19.90 1.82
CA GLU A 209 26.56 -21.28 1.47
C GLU A 209 25.85 -21.36 0.13
#